data_fd37484ec339df70ec4f7ecfbda3b2ba
#
_entry.id   fd37484ec339df70ec4f7ecfbda3b2ba
#
_cell.length_a   1.000
_cell.length_b   1.000
_cell.length_c   1.000
_cell.angle_alpha   90.00
_cell.angle_beta   90.00
_cell.angle_gamma   90.00
#
_symmetry.space_group_name_H-M   'P 1'
#
loop_
_entity.id
_entity.type
_entity.pdbx_description
1 polymer ?
#
loop_
_entity_poly.entity_id
_entity_poly.type
_entity_poly.pdbx_seq_one_letter_code
_entity_poly.pdbx_strand_id
1 'polypeptide(L)'
;MNVETPRLEIHIDRIAHNASAVISQCGAQGIRVAAVTKVMQAHPALLRALEGSGCVMLADSRIDNLKRIAEAGLDLPTMLLRAPTPGNAPEAVRWADHTLISSYQTAEALSNAAGMAGVRHKVVMMVDVGDLREGVWPDRAVEEVSRIARLPHLEVAGLGTNLACFGGVIPTREKMEMLVALRDECRSATGHPLELVSGGNSANLPLLASGEMPAGINHLRIGEAIILGRNVLDRSPWPGTRQDTVELVGGIIELQRKPSVPIGRTGQDAFGNTTHFTDRGLRLRAICDLGRQDVAPEAIEPVDPGIEVLGASSDHLIIDVTDAETPVRVGSEVRFLPSYGGLLSASTSSHVRKMATGRP
;
A
#
# COMPACT_ATOMS: atom_id res chain seq x y z
N MET A 1 30.94 7.23 -7.20
CA MET A 1 30.10 8.35 -7.69
C MET A 1 29.11 8.66 -6.58
N ASN A 2 29.12 9.90 -6.05
CA ASN A 2 28.08 10.31 -5.10
C ASN A 2 26.75 10.30 -5.83
N VAL A 3 25.85 9.48 -5.40
CA VAL A 3 24.48 9.45 -5.91
C VAL A 3 23.72 10.58 -5.24
N GLU A 4 22.99 11.37 -6.04
CA GLU A 4 22.26 12.55 -5.54
C GLU A 4 21.18 12.16 -4.54
N THR A 5 21.04 12.92 -3.47
CA THR A 5 19.97 12.87 -2.47
C THR A 5 18.96 14.02 -2.71
N PRO A 6 17.72 13.92 -2.21
CA PRO A 6 17.14 12.77 -1.54
C PRO A 6 16.73 11.63 -2.50
N ARG A 7 16.80 10.39 -2.01
CA ARG A 7 16.41 9.23 -2.81
C ARG A 7 15.79 8.11 -1.99
N LEU A 8 14.94 7.31 -2.63
CA LEU A 8 14.50 5.99 -2.17
C LEU A 8 15.38 4.91 -2.81
N GLU A 9 16.06 4.12 -2.00
CA GLU A 9 16.73 2.90 -2.43
C GLU A 9 15.78 1.72 -2.30
N ILE A 10 15.51 1.04 -3.42
CA ILE A 10 14.54 -0.05 -3.53
C ILE A 10 15.30 -1.35 -3.72
N HIS A 11 15.34 -2.20 -2.70
CA HIS A 11 16.06 -3.47 -2.72
C HIS A 11 15.20 -4.57 -3.35
N ILE A 12 15.39 -4.80 -4.65
CA ILE A 12 14.58 -5.72 -5.46
C ILE A 12 14.61 -7.13 -4.89
N ASP A 13 15.79 -7.65 -4.54
CA ASP A 13 16.02 -8.98 -3.96
C ASP A 13 15.25 -9.17 -2.65
N ARG A 14 15.22 -8.14 -1.80
CA ARG A 14 14.53 -8.20 -0.49
C ARG A 14 13.02 -8.17 -0.64
N ILE A 15 12.49 -7.38 -1.58
CA ILE A 15 11.06 -7.36 -1.89
C ILE A 15 10.64 -8.69 -2.54
N ALA A 16 11.44 -9.24 -3.46
CA ALA A 16 11.18 -10.54 -4.09
C ALA A 16 11.16 -11.67 -3.04
N HIS A 17 12.08 -11.65 -2.09
CA HIS A 17 12.07 -12.57 -0.94
C HIS A 17 10.76 -12.47 -0.14
N ASN A 18 10.36 -11.26 0.24
CA ASN A 18 9.11 -11.05 0.97
C ASN A 18 7.88 -11.50 0.19
N ALA A 19 7.83 -11.19 -1.11
CA ALA A 19 6.74 -11.62 -1.97
C ALA A 19 6.62 -13.14 -1.99
N SER A 20 7.73 -13.85 -2.23
CA SER A 20 7.76 -15.31 -2.23
C SER A 20 7.35 -15.90 -0.88
N ALA A 21 7.84 -15.36 0.23
CA ALA A 21 7.50 -15.81 1.58
C ALA A 21 6.01 -15.67 1.88
N VAL A 22 5.44 -14.47 1.65
CA VAL A 22 4.03 -14.17 1.95
C VAL A 22 3.09 -14.96 1.00
N ILE A 23 3.42 -15.05 -0.27
CA ILE A 23 2.61 -15.77 -1.26
C ILE A 23 2.62 -17.27 -0.96
N SER A 24 3.77 -17.83 -0.59
CA SER A 24 3.87 -19.24 -0.18
C SER A 24 3.01 -19.55 1.07
N GLN A 25 3.03 -18.66 2.07
CA GLN A 25 2.18 -18.80 3.27
C GLN A 25 0.68 -18.78 2.91
N CYS A 26 0.25 -17.89 2.02
CA CYS A 26 -1.12 -17.86 1.53
C CYS A 26 -1.46 -19.12 0.72
N GLY A 27 -0.58 -19.52 -0.17
CA GLY A 27 -0.75 -20.70 -1.04
C GLY A 27 -0.87 -22.01 -0.28
N ALA A 28 -0.20 -22.14 0.87
CA ALA A 28 -0.31 -23.30 1.75
C ALA A 28 -1.74 -23.54 2.28
N GLN A 29 -2.60 -22.51 2.25
CA GLN A 29 -4.01 -22.57 2.62
C GLN A 29 -4.94 -22.38 1.40
N GLY A 30 -4.44 -22.54 0.19
CA GLY A 30 -5.22 -22.43 -1.05
C GLY A 30 -5.64 -21.00 -1.41
N ILE A 31 -5.00 -19.97 -0.82
CA ILE A 31 -5.34 -18.58 -1.05
C ILE A 31 -4.38 -17.98 -2.08
N ARG A 32 -4.94 -17.45 -3.16
CA ARG A 32 -4.22 -16.75 -4.22
C ARG A 32 -4.00 -15.29 -3.84
N VAL A 33 -2.89 -14.71 -4.28
CA VAL A 33 -2.52 -13.34 -3.92
C VAL A 33 -2.47 -12.45 -5.16
N ALA A 34 -3.21 -11.33 -5.10
CA ALA A 34 -2.94 -10.17 -5.94
C ALA A 34 -1.90 -9.28 -5.24
N ALA A 35 -0.76 -9.06 -5.87
CA ALA A 35 0.26 -8.17 -5.34
C ALA A 35 -0.10 -6.70 -5.61
N VAL A 36 -0.14 -5.87 -4.55
CA VAL A 36 -0.60 -4.48 -4.63
C VAL A 36 0.57 -3.52 -4.80
N THR A 37 0.59 -2.78 -5.90
CA THR A 37 1.70 -1.92 -6.33
C THR A 37 1.55 -0.44 -5.96
N LYS A 38 0.38 -0.03 -5.47
CA LYS A 38 -0.05 1.37 -5.35
C LYS A 38 0.88 2.28 -4.56
N VAL A 39 1.51 1.78 -3.47
CA VAL A 39 2.35 2.60 -2.59
C VAL A 39 3.61 3.09 -3.30
N MET A 40 4.06 2.37 -4.32
CA MET A 40 5.22 2.72 -5.16
C MET A 40 4.83 3.04 -6.61
N GLN A 41 3.56 3.35 -6.88
CA GLN A 41 3.06 3.78 -8.19
C GLN A 41 3.42 2.82 -9.33
N ALA A 42 3.36 1.50 -9.10
CA ALA A 42 3.79 0.49 -10.06
C ALA A 42 5.22 0.74 -10.61
N HIS A 43 6.14 1.17 -9.73
CA HIS A 43 7.52 1.45 -10.13
C HIS A 43 8.17 0.21 -10.75
N PRO A 44 8.95 0.32 -11.86
CA PRO A 44 9.56 -0.82 -12.55
C PRO A 44 10.40 -1.74 -11.65
N ALA A 45 11.06 -1.19 -10.61
CA ALA A 45 11.80 -1.98 -9.64
C ALA A 45 10.89 -2.93 -8.85
N LEU A 46 9.73 -2.43 -8.42
CA LEU A 46 8.72 -3.26 -7.73
C LEU A 46 8.18 -4.34 -8.66
N LEU A 47 7.83 -3.97 -9.90
CA LEU A 47 7.30 -4.93 -10.88
C LEU A 47 8.31 -6.07 -11.14
N ARG A 48 9.60 -5.77 -11.28
CA ARG A 48 10.66 -6.79 -11.39
C ARG A 48 10.76 -7.68 -10.14
N ALA A 49 10.60 -7.10 -8.94
CA ALA A 49 10.62 -7.88 -7.70
C ALA A 49 9.43 -8.84 -7.57
N LEU A 50 8.30 -8.51 -8.21
CA LEU A 50 7.09 -9.34 -8.20
C LEU A 50 7.07 -10.39 -9.32
N GLU A 51 7.90 -10.22 -10.35
CA GLU A 51 8.04 -11.19 -11.42
C GLU A 51 8.51 -12.54 -10.87
N GLY A 52 7.81 -13.62 -11.21
CA GLY A 52 8.14 -14.96 -10.71
C GLY A 52 7.83 -15.23 -9.23
N SER A 53 7.28 -14.25 -8.49
CA SER A 53 6.94 -14.42 -7.06
C SER A 53 5.81 -15.41 -6.78
N GLY A 54 5.05 -15.79 -7.81
CA GLY A 54 3.86 -16.66 -7.69
C GLY A 54 2.57 -15.88 -7.41
N CYS A 55 2.57 -14.54 -7.44
CA CYS A 55 1.32 -13.79 -7.43
C CYS A 55 0.51 -14.09 -8.70
N VAL A 56 -0.82 -14.14 -8.56
CA VAL A 56 -1.70 -14.47 -9.68
C VAL A 56 -2.24 -13.24 -10.40
N MET A 57 -1.97 -12.05 -9.87
CA MET A 57 -2.52 -10.80 -10.36
C MET A 57 -1.71 -9.62 -9.79
N LEU A 58 -1.64 -8.52 -10.53
CA LEU A 58 -1.15 -7.23 -10.05
C LEU A 58 -2.32 -6.29 -9.80
N ALA A 59 -2.31 -5.56 -8.68
CA ALA A 59 -3.42 -4.71 -8.31
C ALA A 59 -2.95 -3.30 -7.95
N ASP A 60 -3.66 -2.29 -8.46
CA ASP A 60 -3.38 -0.89 -8.15
C ASP A 60 -4.66 -0.06 -8.01
N SER A 61 -4.58 1.07 -7.33
CA SER A 61 -5.72 1.97 -7.13
C SER A 61 -5.84 3.07 -8.18
N ARG A 62 -4.86 3.18 -9.09
CA ARG A 62 -4.80 4.22 -10.13
C ARG A 62 -4.73 3.59 -11.51
N ILE A 63 -5.52 4.11 -12.44
CA ILE A 63 -5.53 3.65 -13.84
C ILE A 63 -4.17 3.90 -14.50
N ASP A 64 -3.53 5.05 -14.22
CA ASP A 64 -2.19 5.34 -14.74
C ASP A 64 -1.13 4.33 -14.31
N ASN A 65 -1.27 3.76 -13.10
CA ASN A 65 -0.36 2.71 -12.62
C ASN A 65 -0.65 1.37 -13.32
N LEU A 66 -1.92 1.05 -13.61
CA LEU A 66 -2.26 -0.13 -14.43
C LEU A 66 -1.70 -0.02 -15.84
N LYS A 67 -1.72 1.17 -16.43
CA LYS A 67 -1.06 1.44 -17.70
C LYS A 67 0.44 1.16 -17.63
N ARG A 68 1.12 1.61 -16.57
CA ARG A 68 2.55 1.30 -16.36
C ARG A 68 2.81 -0.21 -16.21
N ILE A 69 1.91 -0.95 -15.54
CA ILE A 69 1.99 -2.41 -15.44
C ILE A 69 1.90 -3.05 -16.82
N ALA A 70 0.95 -2.63 -17.64
CA ALA A 70 0.79 -3.11 -19.02
C ALA A 70 2.03 -2.79 -19.88
N GLU A 71 2.57 -1.57 -19.77
CA GLU A 71 3.80 -1.15 -20.47
C GLU A 71 5.05 -1.95 -20.02
N ALA A 72 5.05 -2.48 -18.80
CA ALA A 72 6.13 -3.34 -18.32
C ALA A 72 6.12 -4.75 -18.93
N GLY A 73 5.03 -5.15 -19.59
CA GLY A 73 4.93 -6.40 -20.34
C GLY A 73 4.88 -7.67 -19.48
N LEU A 74 4.47 -7.56 -18.21
CA LEU A 74 4.26 -8.73 -17.35
C LEU A 74 2.98 -9.46 -17.75
N ASP A 75 3.05 -10.76 -17.94
CA ASP A 75 1.92 -11.63 -18.29
C ASP A 75 1.11 -12.02 -17.03
N LEU A 76 0.53 -11.01 -16.38
CA LEU A 76 -0.31 -11.17 -15.20
C LEU A 76 -1.58 -10.32 -15.36
N PRO A 77 -2.76 -10.88 -15.02
CA PRO A 77 -3.99 -10.09 -14.96
C PRO A 77 -3.86 -8.91 -14.00
N THR A 78 -4.62 -7.85 -14.30
CA THR A 78 -4.64 -6.62 -13.52
C THR A 78 -5.96 -6.42 -12.78
N MET A 79 -5.91 -5.75 -11.61
CA MET A 79 -7.08 -5.39 -10.84
C MET A 79 -7.06 -3.91 -10.42
N LEU A 80 -8.09 -3.17 -10.82
CA LEU A 80 -8.33 -1.81 -10.32
C LEU A 80 -8.98 -1.87 -8.93
N LEU A 81 -8.26 -1.40 -7.91
CA LEU A 81 -8.71 -1.47 -6.51
C LEU A 81 -9.67 -0.35 -6.11
N ARG A 82 -9.55 0.81 -6.73
CA ARG A 82 -10.44 1.93 -6.48
C ARG A 82 -11.51 1.97 -7.56
N ALA A 83 -12.79 1.89 -7.16
CA ALA A 83 -13.90 2.00 -8.08
C ALA A 83 -13.76 3.27 -8.95
N PRO A 84 -13.86 3.16 -10.28
CA PRO A 84 -13.79 4.33 -11.15
C PRO A 84 -15.05 5.17 -11.01
N THR A 85 -14.93 6.47 -11.33
CA THR A 85 -16.11 7.28 -11.62
C THR A 85 -16.70 6.87 -12.98
N PRO A 86 -17.97 7.16 -13.26
CA PRO A 86 -18.55 6.90 -14.58
C PRO A 86 -17.71 7.46 -15.75
N GLY A 87 -17.11 8.64 -15.57
CA GLY A 87 -16.26 9.26 -16.59
C GLY A 87 -14.94 8.51 -16.87
N ASN A 88 -14.47 7.73 -15.92
CA ASN A 88 -13.24 6.94 -16.06
C ASN A 88 -13.50 5.47 -16.45
N ALA A 89 -14.77 5.08 -16.63
CA ALA A 89 -15.12 3.70 -16.96
C ALA A 89 -14.46 3.19 -18.26
N PRO A 90 -14.36 3.97 -19.36
CA PRO A 90 -13.65 3.52 -20.57
C PRO A 90 -12.17 3.18 -20.32
N GLU A 91 -11.47 4.01 -19.54
CA GLU A 91 -10.07 3.76 -19.22
C GLU A 91 -9.92 2.57 -18.26
N ALA A 92 -10.84 2.39 -17.31
CA ALA A 92 -10.86 1.22 -16.43
C ALA A 92 -11.03 -0.07 -17.23
N VAL A 93 -11.98 -0.12 -18.16
CA VAL A 93 -12.19 -1.28 -19.04
C VAL A 93 -10.97 -1.56 -19.93
N ARG A 94 -10.26 -0.53 -20.36
CA ARG A 94 -9.08 -0.66 -21.22
C ARG A 94 -7.88 -1.26 -20.52
N TRP A 95 -7.66 -0.90 -19.23
CA TRP A 95 -6.39 -1.17 -18.54
C TRP A 95 -6.51 -2.14 -17.36
N ALA A 96 -7.72 -2.53 -16.97
CA ALA A 96 -7.96 -3.49 -15.90
C ALA A 96 -8.69 -4.73 -16.43
N ASP A 97 -8.23 -5.92 -16.06
CA ASP A 97 -8.97 -7.17 -16.29
C ASP A 97 -10.10 -7.32 -15.26
N HIS A 98 -9.88 -6.82 -14.03
CA HIS A 98 -10.86 -6.83 -12.96
C HIS A 98 -11.00 -5.44 -12.35
N THR A 99 -12.23 -5.04 -12.00
CA THR A 99 -12.48 -3.77 -11.29
C THR A 99 -13.29 -4.01 -10.03
N LEU A 100 -12.81 -3.49 -8.88
CA LEU A 100 -13.61 -3.45 -7.66
C LEU A 100 -14.69 -2.37 -7.79
N ILE A 101 -15.93 -2.72 -7.43
CA ILE A 101 -17.09 -1.83 -7.49
C ILE A 101 -17.90 -1.91 -6.19
N SER A 102 -18.67 -0.85 -5.90
CA SER A 102 -19.55 -0.79 -4.72
C SER A 102 -20.93 -0.20 -5.04
N SER A 103 -21.25 0.06 -6.32
CA SER A 103 -22.52 0.64 -6.72
C SER A 103 -22.97 0.19 -8.10
N TYR A 104 -24.29 0.16 -8.31
CA TYR A 104 -24.89 -0.12 -9.60
C TYR A 104 -24.50 0.93 -10.66
N GLN A 105 -24.42 2.21 -10.31
CA GLN A 105 -24.09 3.29 -11.25
C GLN A 105 -22.70 3.10 -11.86
N THR A 106 -21.71 2.70 -11.02
CA THR A 106 -20.37 2.38 -11.52
C THR A 106 -20.40 1.15 -12.43
N ALA A 107 -21.14 0.11 -12.03
CA ALA A 107 -21.29 -1.10 -12.84
C ALA A 107 -21.94 -0.82 -14.19
N GLU A 108 -23.01 -0.02 -14.22
CA GLU A 108 -23.68 0.38 -15.47
C GLU A 108 -22.75 1.15 -16.41
N ALA A 109 -21.97 2.08 -15.88
CA ALA A 109 -20.97 2.82 -16.68
C ALA A 109 -19.88 1.88 -17.24
N LEU A 110 -19.39 0.93 -16.45
CA LEU A 110 -18.45 -0.10 -16.91
C LEU A 110 -19.07 -1.01 -17.97
N SER A 111 -20.34 -1.43 -17.80
CA SER A 111 -21.04 -2.22 -18.79
C SER A 111 -21.17 -1.50 -20.13
N ASN A 112 -21.55 -0.23 -20.10
CA ASN A 112 -21.66 0.58 -21.31
C ASN A 112 -20.30 0.75 -22.01
N ALA A 113 -19.24 1.04 -21.25
CA ALA A 113 -17.88 1.14 -21.77
C ALA A 113 -17.38 -0.18 -22.35
N ALA A 114 -17.64 -1.31 -21.68
CA ALA A 114 -17.28 -2.64 -22.15
C ALA A 114 -18.03 -3.00 -23.45
N GLY A 115 -19.33 -2.65 -23.55
CA GLY A 115 -20.11 -2.82 -24.76
C GLY A 115 -19.55 -2.01 -25.93
N MET A 116 -19.15 -0.77 -25.70
CA MET A 116 -18.50 0.07 -26.72
C MET A 116 -17.13 -0.49 -27.15
N ALA A 117 -16.40 -1.12 -26.24
CA ALA A 117 -15.12 -1.77 -26.52
C ALA A 117 -15.26 -3.18 -27.13
N GLY A 118 -16.49 -3.74 -27.20
CA GLY A 118 -16.73 -5.09 -27.69
C GLY A 118 -16.19 -6.21 -26.78
N VAL A 119 -16.06 -5.95 -25.47
CA VAL A 119 -15.53 -6.90 -24.49
C VAL A 119 -16.54 -7.19 -23.39
N ARG A 120 -16.27 -8.24 -22.60
CA ARG A 120 -16.93 -8.49 -21.32
C ARG A 120 -15.97 -8.21 -20.19
N HIS A 121 -16.32 -7.27 -19.31
CA HIS A 121 -15.44 -6.81 -18.24
C HIS A 121 -15.78 -7.49 -16.91
N LYS A 122 -14.73 -7.89 -16.16
CA LYS A 122 -14.90 -8.56 -14.86
C LYS A 122 -14.97 -7.55 -13.72
N VAL A 123 -15.98 -7.70 -12.88
CA VAL A 123 -16.17 -6.88 -11.69
C VAL A 123 -16.21 -7.73 -10.42
N VAL A 124 -15.68 -7.17 -9.33
CA VAL A 124 -15.77 -7.76 -7.99
C VAL A 124 -16.56 -6.80 -7.12
N MET A 125 -17.72 -7.26 -6.62
CA MET A 125 -18.55 -6.45 -5.75
C MET A 125 -17.97 -6.39 -4.36
N MET A 126 -17.74 -5.17 -3.86
CA MET A 126 -17.26 -4.95 -2.51
C MET A 126 -18.42 -4.94 -1.52
N VAL A 127 -18.23 -5.63 -0.41
CA VAL A 127 -19.16 -5.68 0.75
C VAL A 127 -18.42 -5.08 1.94
N ASP A 128 -19.01 -4.06 2.55
CA ASP A 128 -18.48 -3.47 3.79
C ASP A 128 -18.97 -4.30 4.99
N VAL A 129 -18.06 -5.08 5.57
CA VAL A 129 -18.36 -5.89 6.75
C VAL A 129 -17.99 -5.17 8.07
N GLY A 130 -17.91 -3.82 8.03
CA GLY A 130 -17.82 -2.99 9.23
C GLY A 130 -16.65 -2.01 9.31
N ASP A 131 -15.79 -1.90 8.29
CA ASP A 131 -14.68 -0.90 8.28
C ASP A 131 -15.14 0.51 7.87
N LEU A 132 -16.38 0.64 7.41
CA LEU A 132 -17.05 1.90 7.01
C LEU A 132 -16.29 2.68 5.93
N ARG A 133 -15.76 1.95 4.93
CA ARG A 133 -15.05 2.56 3.81
C ARG A 133 -15.83 2.35 2.49
N GLU A 134 -15.46 1.40 1.66
CA GLU A 134 -16.19 1.08 0.44
C GLU A 134 -16.88 -0.28 0.51
N GLY A 135 -18.00 -0.39 -0.13
CA GLY A 135 -18.78 -1.61 -0.22
C GLY A 135 -20.26 -1.37 0.05
N VAL A 136 -21.09 -2.25 -0.47
CA VAL A 136 -22.51 -2.29 -0.06
C VAL A 136 -22.60 -2.92 1.31
N TRP A 137 -23.61 -2.50 2.06
CA TRP A 137 -23.88 -3.13 3.35
C TRP A 137 -24.39 -4.58 3.15
N PRO A 138 -24.08 -5.51 4.06
CA PRO A 138 -24.36 -6.94 3.86
C PRO A 138 -25.80 -7.28 3.46
N ASP A 139 -26.80 -6.64 4.06
CA ASP A 139 -28.23 -6.84 3.78
C ASP A 139 -28.67 -6.42 2.35
N ARG A 140 -27.84 -5.61 1.69
CA ARG A 140 -28.09 -5.14 0.32
C ARG A 140 -27.29 -5.92 -0.73
N ALA A 141 -26.36 -6.77 -0.32
CA ALA A 141 -25.40 -7.39 -1.23
C ALA A 141 -26.08 -8.26 -2.30
N VAL A 142 -27.04 -9.10 -1.91
CA VAL A 142 -27.74 -10.00 -2.83
C VAL A 142 -28.57 -9.21 -3.85
N GLU A 143 -29.28 -8.17 -3.43
CA GLU A 143 -30.06 -7.30 -4.31
C GLU A 143 -29.17 -6.61 -5.34
N GLU A 144 -28.08 -5.97 -4.88
CA GLU A 144 -27.18 -5.21 -5.76
C GLU A 144 -26.43 -6.13 -6.74
N VAL A 145 -25.92 -7.28 -6.29
CA VAL A 145 -25.31 -8.28 -7.17
C VAL A 145 -26.28 -8.79 -8.21
N SER A 146 -27.55 -9.08 -7.81
CA SER A 146 -28.58 -9.53 -8.75
C SER A 146 -28.93 -8.50 -9.81
N ARG A 147 -28.90 -7.20 -9.47
CA ARG A 147 -29.09 -6.11 -10.43
C ARG A 147 -27.91 -6.00 -11.41
N ILE A 148 -26.69 -6.06 -10.89
CA ILE A 148 -25.46 -5.94 -11.68
C ILE A 148 -25.27 -7.14 -12.60
N ALA A 149 -25.62 -8.34 -12.16
CA ALA A 149 -25.53 -9.56 -12.96
C ALA A 149 -26.39 -9.55 -14.23
N ARG A 150 -27.38 -8.66 -14.31
CA ARG A 150 -28.21 -8.47 -15.51
C ARG A 150 -27.60 -7.54 -16.56
N LEU A 151 -26.48 -6.86 -16.22
CA LEU A 151 -25.81 -5.97 -17.16
C LEU A 151 -25.07 -6.78 -18.23
N PRO A 152 -25.31 -6.50 -19.55
CA PRO A 152 -24.97 -7.46 -20.61
C PRO A 152 -23.46 -7.65 -20.83
N HIS A 153 -22.66 -6.62 -20.52
CA HIS A 153 -21.23 -6.61 -20.82
C HIS A 153 -20.34 -6.77 -19.56
N LEU A 154 -20.94 -7.18 -18.44
CA LEU A 154 -20.20 -7.49 -17.21
C LEU A 154 -20.24 -8.97 -16.87
N GLU A 155 -19.19 -9.38 -16.18
CA GLU A 155 -19.11 -10.64 -15.44
C GLU A 155 -18.87 -10.32 -13.97
N VAL A 156 -19.81 -10.70 -13.10
CA VAL A 156 -19.57 -10.61 -11.65
C VAL A 156 -18.66 -11.77 -11.25
N ALA A 157 -17.36 -11.51 -11.18
CA ALA A 157 -16.33 -12.52 -10.89
C ALA A 157 -16.40 -12.99 -9.43
N GLY A 158 -16.90 -12.15 -8.52
CA GLY A 158 -16.99 -12.51 -7.12
C GLY A 158 -17.30 -11.36 -6.17
N LEU A 159 -17.12 -11.64 -4.88
CA LEU A 159 -17.24 -10.67 -3.80
C LEU A 159 -15.88 -10.35 -3.19
N GLY A 160 -15.77 -9.15 -2.62
CA GLY A 160 -14.59 -8.74 -1.85
C GLY A 160 -14.97 -7.90 -0.64
N THR A 161 -14.08 -7.84 0.34
CA THR A 161 -14.18 -6.90 1.45
C THR A 161 -12.82 -6.27 1.73
N ASN A 162 -12.80 -5.25 2.60
CA ASN A 162 -11.56 -4.66 3.08
C ASN A 162 -11.73 -4.25 4.55
N LEU A 163 -10.73 -4.55 5.36
CA LEU A 163 -10.71 -4.27 6.79
C LEU A 163 -9.36 -3.65 7.20
N ALA A 164 -9.28 -3.16 8.44
CA ALA A 164 -8.11 -2.50 9.04
C ALA A 164 -7.55 -1.38 8.13
N CYS A 165 -8.42 -0.54 7.60
CA CYS A 165 -8.03 0.54 6.70
C CYS A 165 -8.53 1.90 7.21
N PHE A 166 -9.83 2.19 7.09
CA PHE A 166 -10.42 3.44 7.58
C PHE A 166 -10.86 3.29 9.05
N GLY A 167 -11.72 2.31 9.33
CA GLY A 167 -12.23 2.04 10.68
C GLY A 167 -11.27 1.27 11.57
N GLY A 168 -10.18 0.73 11.05
CA GLY A 168 -9.22 -0.05 11.80
C GLY A 168 -9.78 -1.40 12.29
N VAL A 169 -10.87 -1.88 11.70
CA VAL A 169 -11.55 -3.10 12.13
C VAL A 169 -10.72 -4.33 11.81
N ILE A 170 -10.34 -5.08 12.83
CA ILE A 170 -9.53 -6.29 12.70
C ILE A 170 -10.33 -7.39 11.97
N PRO A 171 -9.75 -8.07 10.97
CA PRO A 171 -10.35 -9.24 10.35
C PRO A 171 -10.58 -10.37 11.37
N THR A 172 -11.78 -10.96 11.35
CA THR A 172 -12.12 -12.11 12.20
C THR A 172 -12.73 -13.23 11.35
N ARG A 173 -12.75 -14.44 11.89
CA ARG A 173 -13.40 -15.61 11.27
C ARG A 173 -14.86 -15.29 10.89
N GLU A 174 -15.63 -14.70 11.79
CA GLU A 174 -17.05 -14.40 11.59
C GLU A 174 -17.29 -13.44 10.43
N LYS A 175 -16.43 -12.43 10.27
CA LYS A 175 -16.52 -11.49 9.14
C LYS A 175 -16.18 -12.15 7.81
N MET A 176 -15.24 -13.08 7.81
CA MET A 176 -14.88 -13.84 6.60
C MET A 176 -15.98 -14.89 6.27
N GLU A 177 -16.55 -15.56 7.27
CA GLU A 177 -17.69 -16.46 7.11
C GLU A 177 -18.92 -15.73 6.56
N MET A 178 -19.20 -14.50 7.04
CA MET A 178 -20.24 -13.64 6.50
C MET A 178 -20.03 -13.37 5.00
N LEU A 179 -18.82 -13.06 4.57
CA LEU A 179 -18.52 -12.82 3.16
C LEU A 179 -18.73 -14.08 2.30
N VAL A 180 -18.34 -15.25 2.83
CA VAL A 180 -18.55 -16.54 2.15
C VAL A 180 -20.04 -16.86 2.03
N ALA A 181 -20.83 -16.69 3.11
CA ALA A 181 -22.27 -16.91 3.10
C ALA A 181 -22.97 -15.99 2.07
N LEU A 182 -22.64 -14.69 2.07
CA LEU A 182 -23.18 -13.75 1.09
C LEU A 182 -22.84 -14.13 -0.35
N ARG A 183 -21.62 -14.64 -0.61
CA ARG A 183 -21.26 -15.17 -1.93
C ARG A 183 -22.19 -16.32 -2.34
N ASP A 184 -22.48 -17.25 -1.41
CA ASP A 184 -23.32 -18.41 -1.70
C ASP A 184 -24.78 -18.00 -1.94
N GLU A 185 -25.28 -17.03 -1.18
CA GLU A 185 -26.60 -16.43 -1.41
C GLU A 185 -26.68 -15.74 -2.79
N CYS A 186 -25.67 -14.94 -3.14
CA CYS A 186 -25.58 -14.29 -4.45
C CYS A 186 -25.52 -15.31 -5.60
N ARG A 187 -24.77 -16.42 -5.44
CA ARG A 187 -24.72 -17.51 -6.41
C ARG A 187 -26.11 -18.13 -6.62
N SER A 188 -26.80 -18.40 -5.53
CA SER A 188 -28.16 -18.99 -5.58
C SER A 188 -29.16 -18.06 -6.25
N ALA A 189 -29.08 -16.77 -5.99
CA ALA A 189 -29.97 -15.75 -6.56
C ALA A 189 -29.72 -15.44 -8.03
N THR A 190 -28.47 -15.55 -8.51
CA THR A 190 -28.09 -15.10 -9.85
C THR A 190 -27.75 -16.23 -10.83
N GLY A 191 -27.43 -17.42 -10.33
CA GLY A 191 -26.87 -18.52 -11.12
C GLY A 191 -25.44 -18.29 -11.60
N HIS A 192 -24.79 -17.17 -11.23
CA HIS A 192 -23.40 -16.88 -11.59
C HIS A 192 -22.45 -17.61 -10.62
N PRO A 193 -21.26 -18.05 -11.08
CA PRO A 193 -20.35 -18.84 -10.24
C PRO A 193 -19.70 -18.04 -9.09
N LEU A 194 -19.50 -16.71 -9.24
CA LEU A 194 -18.84 -15.84 -8.26
C LEU A 194 -17.61 -16.51 -7.61
N GLU A 195 -16.67 -16.95 -8.44
CA GLU A 195 -15.56 -17.80 -8.00
C GLU A 195 -14.58 -17.09 -7.07
N LEU A 196 -14.42 -15.75 -7.22
CA LEU A 196 -13.48 -14.97 -6.44
C LEU A 196 -14.11 -14.53 -5.11
N VAL A 197 -13.52 -14.96 -3.99
CA VAL A 197 -13.87 -14.44 -2.65
C VAL A 197 -12.64 -13.79 -2.04
N SER A 198 -12.58 -12.45 -2.20
CA SER A 198 -11.41 -11.66 -1.83
C SER A 198 -11.55 -11.13 -0.41
N GLY A 199 -10.94 -11.82 0.57
CA GLY A 199 -11.10 -11.57 2.00
C GLY A 199 -10.50 -10.27 2.53
N GLY A 200 -9.67 -9.57 1.75
CA GLY A 200 -9.10 -8.30 2.19
C GLY A 200 -7.64 -8.10 1.79
N ASN A 201 -6.89 -7.51 2.69
CA ASN A 201 -5.51 -7.05 2.50
C ASN A 201 -4.51 -7.75 3.45
N SER A 202 -3.32 -7.17 3.63
CA SER A 202 -2.27 -7.70 4.54
C SER A 202 -2.74 -7.89 6.00
N ALA A 203 -3.81 -7.21 6.44
CA ALA A 203 -4.36 -7.38 7.78
C ALA A 203 -4.98 -8.76 8.04
N ASN A 204 -5.26 -9.51 6.97
CA ASN A 204 -5.78 -10.87 7.06
C ASN A 204 -4.69 -11.93 7.35
N LEU A 205 -3.41 -11.56 7.25
CA LEU A 205 -2.31 -12.51 7.45
C LEU A 205 -2.27 -13.11 8.88
N PRO A 206 -2.51 -12.36 9.98
CA PRO A 206 -2.62 -12.97 11.31
C PRO A 206 -3.76 -13.98 11.41
N LEU A 207 -4.93 -13.71 10.84
CA LEU A 207 -6.05 -14.64 10.79
C LEU A 207 -5.71 -15.91 9.99
N LEU A 208 -4.94 -15.74 8.90
CA LEU A 208 -4.43 -16.86 8.13
C LEU A 208 -3.44 -17.69 8.96
N ALA A 209 -2.48 -17.04 9.61
CA ALA A 209 -1.43 -17.72 10.39
C ALA A 209 -1.96 -18.46 11.61
N SER A 210 -3.06 -17.99 12.23
CA SER A 210 -3.74 -18.69 13.32
C SER A 210 -4.54 -19.92 12.87
N GLY A 211 -4.71 -20.13 11.56
CA GLY A 211 -5.55 -21.21 11.02
C GLY A 211 -7.05 -20.93 11.13
N GLU A 212 -7.43 -19.69 11.42
CA GLU A 212 -8.84 -19.30 11.58
C GLU A 212 -9.48 -18.76 10.29
N MET A 213 -8.73 -18.67 9.20
CA MET A 213 -9.27 -18.27 7.90
C MET A 213 -10.27 -19.32 7.40
N PRO A 214 -11.57 -18.99 7.19
CA PRO A 214 -12.56 -20.00 6.81
C PRO A 214 -12.33 -20.48 5.38
N ALA A 215 -12.69 -21.74 5.14
CA ALA A 215 -12.77 -22.29 3.80
C ALA A 215 -13.73 -21.45 2.95
N GLY A 216 -13.36 -21.18 1.71
CA GLY A 216 -14.15 -20.34 0.80
C GLY A 216 -13.57 -18.94 0.57
N ILE A 217 -12.74 -18.40 1.47
CA ILE A 217 -11.85 -17.30 1.14
C ILE A 217 -10.71 -17.87 0.31
N ASN A 218 -10.56 -17.40 -0.93
CA ASN A 218 -9.58 -17.95 -1.89
C ASN A 218 -8.67 -16.89 -2.51
N HIS A 219 -8.77 -15.65 -2.06
CA HIS A 219 -7.99 -14.53 -2.62
C HIS A 219 -7.73 -13.44 -1.57
N LEU A 220 -6.51 -12.88 -1.58
CA LEU A 220 -6.12 -11.70 -0.81
C LEU A 220 -5.38 -10.70 -1.71
N ARG A 221 -5.47 -9.41 -1.37
CA ARG A 221 -4.80 -8.30 -2.04
C ARG A 221 -3.73 -7.74 -1.12
N ILE A 222 -2.49 -8.18 -1.30
CA ILE A 222 -1.40 -7.92 -0.34
C ILE A 222 -0.40 -6.93 -0.92
N GLY A 223 -0.11 -5.88 -0.18
CA GLY A 223 0.88 -4.86 -0.53
C GLY A 223 1.88 -4.63 0.57
N GLU A 224 1.47 -4.11 1.71
CA GLU A 224 2.36 -3.65 2.77
C GLU A 224 3.24 -4.78 3.33
N ALA A 225 2.68 -5.96 3.56
CA ALA A 225 3.46 -7.09 4.06
C ALA A 225 4.53 -7.57 3.05
N ILE A 226 4.29 -7.44 1.76
CA ILE A 226 5.28 -7.72 0.71
C ILE A 226 6.35 -6.62 0.70
N ILE A 227 5.93 -5.36 0.67
CA ILE A 227 6.85 -4.25 0.42
C ILE A 227 7.64 -3.89 1.69
N LEU A 228 7.02 -3.86 2.86
CA LEU A 228 7.67 -3.46 4.11
C LEU A 228 7.91 -4.62 5.09
N GLY A 229 7.43 -5.82 4.78
CA GLY A 229 7.64 -7.00 5.63
C GLY A 229 7.00 -6.90 7.01
N ARG A 230 5.89 -6.17 7.16
CA ARG A 230 5.28 -5.88 8.47
C ARG A 230 3.85 -6.39 8.56
N ASN A 231 3.49 -6.79 9.77
CA ASN A 231 2.09 -6.96 10.18
C ASN A 231 1.43 -5.57 10.23
N VAL A 232 0.34 -5.36 9.50
CA VAL A 232 -0.30 -4.05 9.42
C VAL A 232 -1.17 -3.71 10.65
N LEU A 233 -1.44 -4.69 11.53
CA LEU A 233 -2.27 -4.47 12.73
C LEU A 233 -1.47 -3.86 13.89
N ASP A 234 -0.19 -4.22 14.03
CA ASP A 234 0.66 -3.80 15.15
C ASP A 234 2.06 -3.31 14.74
N ARG A 235 2.33 -3.29 13.42
CA ARG A 235 3.61 -2.89 12.81
C ARG A 235 4.81 -3.78 13.14
N SER A 236 4.61 -4.91 13.82
CA SER A 236 5.66 -5.88 14.06
C SER A 236 6.21 -6.50 12.76
N PRO A 237 7.46 -7.00 12.76
CA PRO A 237 7.99 -7.78 11.64
C PRO A 237 7.09 -8.97 11.30
N TRP A 238 6.76 -9.17 10.03
CA TRP A 238 6.02 -10.36 9.60
C TRP A 238 6.99 -11.56 9.50
N PRO A 239 6.63 -12.75 10.02
CA PRO A 239 7.51 -13.90 10.01
C PRO A 239 8.00 -14.29 8.61
N GLY A 240 9.31 -14.49 8.49
CA GLY A 240 9.96 -14.87 7.24
C GLY A 240 10.18 -13.72 6.25
N THR A 241 9.96 -12.47 6.66
CA THR A 241 10.16 -11.29 5.81
C THR A 241 11.27 -10.38 6.32
N ARG A 242 11.72 -9.48 5.44
CA ARG A 242 12.71 -8.43 5.71
C ARG A 242 11.99 -7.08 5.79
N GLN A 243 12.45 -6.20 6.68
CA GLN A 243 11.89 -4.86 6.89
C GLN A 243 12.73 -3.75 6.24
N ASP A 244 13.94 -4.08 5.79
CA ASP A 244 14.92 -3.20 5.15
C ASP A 244 14.84 -3.23 3.61
N THR A 245 13.65 -3.37 3.08
CA THR A 245 13.35 -3.50 1.64
C THR A 245 13.42 -2.18 0.88
N VAL A 246 13.15 -1.08 1.58
CA VAL A 246 13.20 0.28 1.05
C VAL A 246 13.79 1.20 2.09
N GLU A 247 14.78 2.00 1.70
CA GLU A 247 15.42 3.00 2.56
C GLU A 247 15.27 4.40 1.92
N LEU A 248 14.88 5.39 2.72
CA LEU A 248 14.94 6.79 2.34
C LEU A 248 16.30 7.35 2.76
N VAL A 249 17.02 7.96 1.83
CA VAL A 249 18.36 8.49 2.05
C VAL A 249 18.35 10.01 1.88
N GLY A 250 18.77 10.74 2.91
CA GLY A 250 18.97 12.18 2.89
C GLY A 250 20.43 12.55 3.05
N GLY A 251 20.83 13.65 2.43
CA GLY A 251 22.19 14.23 2.55
C GLY A 251 22.25 15.30 3.63
N ILE A 252 23.29 15.29 4.45
CA ILE A 252 23.53 16.36 5.43
C ILE A 252 24.04 17.61 4.72
N ILE A 253 23.28 18.71 4.83
CA ILE A 253 23.62 20.01 4.25
C ILE A 253 24.17 21.02 5.28
N GLU A 254 23.87 20.81 6.57
CA GLU A 254 24.41 21.59 7.68
C GLU A 254 24.70 20.67 8.89
N LEU A 255 25.78 20.99 9.62
CA LEU A 255 26.14 20.32 10.87
C LEU A 255 26.68 21.33 11.86
N GLN A 256 25.98 21.59 12.97
CA GLN A 256 26.33 22.62 13.96
C GLN A 256 25.97 22.20 15.38
N ARG A 257 26.77 22.64 16.36
CA ARG A 257 26.36 22.55 17.77
C ARG A 257 25.40 23.69 18.09
N LYS A 258 24.20 23.34 18.52
CA LYS A 258 23.13 24.31 18.86
C LYS A 258 22.49 23.94 20.18
N PRO A 259 21.89 24.90 20.92
CA PRO A 259 21.04 24.62 22.07
C PRO A 259 19.88 23.69 21.66
N SER A 260 19.46 22.81 22.56
CA SER A 260 18.37 21.88 22.34
C SER A 260 16.98 22.53 22.41
N VAL A 261 16.91 23.76 22.96
CA VAL A 261 15.68 24.56 23.03
C VAL A 261 15.84 25.86 22.25
N PRO A 262 14.80 26.38 21.60
CA PRO A 262 14.80 27.68 20.97
C PRO A 262 15.04 28.82 21.97
N ILE A 263 15.72 29.88 21.52
CA ILE A 263 15.99 31.07 22.33
C ILE A 263 15.08 32.20 21.85
N GLY A 264 14.23 32.71 22.75
CA GLY A 264 13.33 33.81 22.48
C GLY A 264 11.85 33.46 22.74
N ARG A 265 10.96 34.39 22.43
CA ARG A 265 9.51 34.16 22.54
C ARG A 265 9.05 33.27 21.38
N THR A 266 8.45 32.12 21.70
CA THR A 266 7.95 31.16 20.71
C THR A 266 6.49 31.38 20.37
N GLY A 267 6.10 31.02 19.16
CA GLY A 267 4.72 30.96 18.65
C GLY A 267 4.44 29.61 18.01
N GLN A 268 3.55 29.58 17.05
CA GLN A 268 3.31 28.39 16.22
C GLN A 268 4.43 28.22 15.19
N ASP A 269 4.70 26.96 14.83
CA ASP A 269 5.58 26.62 13.72
C ASP A 269 4.91 26.92 12.35
N ALA A 270 5.60 26.62 11.24
CA ALA A 270 5.11 26.85 9.88
C ALA A 270 3.84 26.03 9.53
N PHE A 271 3.49 25.04 10.33
CA PHE A 271 2.34 24.15 10.15
C PHE A 271 1.22 24.37 11.19
N GLY A 272 1.36 25.45 11.99
CA GLY A 272 0.35 25.80 13.00
C GLY A 272 0.45 25.02 14.31
N ASN A 273 1.52 24.26 14.54
CA ASN A 273 1.72 23.49 15.76
C ASN A 273 2.48 24.29 16.81
N THR A 274 2.19 24.05 18.09
CA THR A 274 3.01 24.53 19.21
C THR A 274 3.95 23.41 19.61
N THR A 275 5.25 23.59 19.33
CA THR A 275 6.28 22.60 19.61
C THR A 275 6.77 22.74 21.05
N HIS A 276 6.90 21.62 21.75
CA HIS A 276 7.51 21.53 23.08
C HIS A 276 8.92 20.97 22.97
N PHE A 277 9.87 21.62 23.63
CA PHE A 277 11.28 21.22 23.63
C PHE A 277 11.73 20.90 25.06
N THR A 278 12.53 19.86 25.22
CA THR A 278 13.21 19.52 26.47
C THR A 278 14.65 20.00 26.39
N ASP A 279 15.09 20.74 27.43
CA ASP A 279 16.47 21.21 27.48
C ASP A 279 17.44 20.03 27.77
N ARG A 280 18.32 19.78 26.81
CA ARG A 280 19.39 18.76 26.84
C ARG A 280 20.78 19.40 26.65
N GLY A 281 20.87 20.73 26.82
CA GLY A 281 22.09 21.50 26.62
C GLY A 281 22.45 21.65 25.14
N LEU A 282 23.75 21.72 24.87
CA LEU A 282 24.29 21.82 23.51
C LEU A 282 24.32 20.44 22.84
N ARG A 283 23.62 20.33 21.70
CA ARG A 283 23.53 19.10 20.89
C ARG A 283 24.15 19.33 19.52
N LEU A 284 24.69 18.27 18.93
CA LEU A 284 25.14 18.30 17.54
C LEU A 284 23.92 18.04 16.64
N ARG A 285 23.49 19.08 15.93
CA ARG A 285 22.33 19.03 15.04
C ARG A 285 22.78 19.04 13.59
N ALA A 286 22.12 18.21 12.81
CA ALA A 286 22.25 18.22 11.35
C ALA A 286 20.94 18.63 10.69
N ILE A 287 21.06 19.22 9.51
CA ILE A 287 19.95 19.45 8.58
C ILE A 287 20.19 18.57 7.37
N CYS A 288 19.16 17.81 6.98
CA CYS A 288 19.14 17.03 5.75
C CYS A 288 18.30 17.72 4.66
N ASP A 289 18.63 17.42 3.41
CA ASP A 289 17.93 17.86 2.19
C ASP A 289 16.59 17.13 1.95
N LEU A 290 15.85 16.87 3.01
CA LEU A 290 14.51 16.29 3.06
C LEU A 290 13.60 17.25 3.82
N GLY A 291 12.31 17.26 3.51
CA GLY A 291 11.33 18.04 4.24
C GLY A 291 9.94 17.45 4.22
N ARG A 292 8.98 18.16 4.84
CA ARG A 292 7.57 17.70 4.89
C ARG A 292 6.91 17.59 3.53
N GLN A 293 7.44 18.28 2.50
CA GLN A 293 6.98 18.09 1.12
C GLN A 293 7.36 16.72 0.54
N ASP A 294 8.34 16.03 1.12
CA ASP A 294 8.81 14.70 0.70
C ASP A 294 8.27 13.61 1.62
N VAL A 295 8.37 13.84 2.92
CA VAL A 295 7.97 12.88 3.95
C VAL A 295 7.64 13.57 5.27
N ALA A 296 6.64 13.09 5.98
CA ALA A 296 6.40 13.49 7.36
C ALA A 296 7.51 12.95 8.27
N PRO A 297 8.15 13.77 9.13
CA PRO A 297 9.26 13.35 9.97
C PRO A 297 8.89 12.21 10.94
N GLU A 298 7.64 12.15 11.38
CA GLU A 298 7.08 11.09 12.23
C GLU A 298 6.84 9.76 11.48
N ALA A 299 7.03 9.75 10.16
CA ALA A 299 6.82 8.58 9.31
C ALA A 299 8.12 7.90 8.85
N ILE A 300 9.25 8.30 9.42
CA ILE A 300 10.58 7.75 9.14
C ILE A 300 11.33 7.47 10.44
N GLU A 301 12.12 6.40 10.45
CA GLU A 301 12.96 5.98 11.58
C GLU A 301 14.41 5.89 11.10
N PRO A 302 15.37 6.57 11.77
CA PRO A 302 16.78 6.45 11.42
C PRO A 302 17.27 5.01 11.55
N VAL A 303 18.12 4.56 10.60
CA VAL A 303 18.77 3.24 10.68
C VAL A 303 19.83 3.24 11.79
N ASP A 304 20.53 4.35 12.00
CA ASP A 304 21.45 4.54 13.13
C ASP A 304 20.63 4.90 14.38
N PRO A 305 20.61 4.04 15.43
CA PRO A 305 19.79 4.25 16.62
C PRO A 305 20.27 5.45 17.48
N GLY A 306 21.48 5.96 17.26
CA GLY A 306 22.01 7.16 17.92
C GLY A 306 21.56 8.46 17.27
N ILE A 307 20.79 8.40 16.19
CA ILE A 307 20.21 9.57 15.51
C ILE A 307 18.74 9.74 15.91
N GLU A 308 18.35 10.97 16.23
CA GLU A 308 16.96 11.32 16.59
C GLU A 308 16.38 12.30 15.58
N VAL A 309 15.20 12.01 15.03
CA VAL A 309 14.45 12.95 14.19
C VAL A 309 13.75 13.95 15.08
N LEU A 310 14.13 15.23 15.00
CA LEU A 310 13.56 16.30 15.81
C LEU A 310 12.32 16.95 15.18
N GLY A 311 12.22 16.93 13.86
CA GLY A 311 11.14 17.53 13.10
C GLY A 311 11.58 17.98 11.73
N ALA A 312 10.68 18.64 10.99
CA ALA A 312 11.00 19.18 9.67
C ALA A 312 10.22 20.46 9.37
N SER A 313 10.85 21.36 8.61
CA SER A 313 10.17 22.39 7.83
C SER A 313 9.66 21.79 6.50
N SER A 314 9.26 22.67 5.57
CA SER A 314 8.83 22.21 4.23
C SER A 314 9.89 21.39 3.49
N ASP A 315 11.17 21.77 3.63
CA ASP A 315 12.29 21.28 2.84
C ASP A 315 13.57 21.00 3.65
N HIS A 316 13.52 21.07 4.99
CA HIS A 316 14.64 20.80 5.89
C HIS A 316 14.22 19.83 6.99
N LEU A 317 14.82 18.64 7.01
CA LEU A 317 14.69 17.67 8.11
C LEU A 317 15.78 17.96 9.14
N ILE A 318 15.37 18.18 10.38
CA ILE A 318 16.26 18.47 11.50
C ILE A 318 16.45 17.19 12.32
N ILE A 319 17.69 16.78 12.50
CA ILE A 319 18.05 15.58 13.28
C ILE A 319 19.11 15.92 14.34
N ASP A 320 19.08 15.24 15.47
CA ASP A 320 20.13 15.21 16.47
C ASP A 320 21.05 14.03 16.17
N VAL A 321 22.33 14.30 15.99
CA VAL A 321 23.35 13.29 15.66
C VAL A 321 24.46 13.23 16.73
N THR A 322 24.18 13.76 17.94
CA THR A 322 25.16 13.82 19.03
C THR A 322 25.63 12.42 19.42
N ASP A 323 24.70 11.47 19.43
CA ASP A 323 24.93 10.10 19.89
C ASP A 323 25.02 9.12 18.70
N ALA A 324 25.19 9.62 17.45
CA ALA A 324 25.31 8.79 16.26
C ALA A 324 26.49 7.80 16.38
N GLU A 325 26.24 6.53 16.05
CA GLU A 325 27.26 5.47 16.09
C GLU A 325 28.38 5.71 15.08
N THR A 326 28.03 6.29 13.92
CA THR A 326 29.00 6.68 12.89
C THR A 326 29.14 8.19 12.84
N PRO A 327 30.36 8.76 13.00
CA PRO A 327 30.57 10.20 12.87
C PRO A 327 30.12 10.73 11.50
N VAL A 328 29.33 11.80 11.53
CA VAL A 328 28.80 12.44 10.33
C VAL A 328 29.45 13.78 10.06
N ARG A 329 29.39 14.23 8.79
CA ARG A 329 29.85 15.53 8.33
C ARG A 329 28.91 16.07 7.25
N VAL A 330 29.04 17.34 6.89
CA VAL A 330 28.35 17.89 5.71
C VAL A 330 28.72 17.05 4.47
N GLY A 331 27.71 16.61 3.74
CA GLY A 331 27.83 15.68 2.61
C GLY A 331 27.76 14.19 3.01
N SER A 332 27.64 13.84 4.30
CA SER A 332 27.30 12.47 4.71
C SER A 332 25.85 12.15 4.39
N GLU A 333 25.57 10.89 4.12
CA GLU A 333 24.22 10.37 3.93
C GLU A 333 23.67 9.81 5.25
N VAL A 334 22.39 10.06 5.50
CA VAL A 334 21.63 9.44 6.59
C VAL A 334 20.51 8.60 6.00
N ARG A 335 20.33 7.39 6.55
CA ARG A 335 19.36 6.40 6.07
C ARG A 335 18.20 6.28 7.05
N PHE A 336 17.00 6.16 6.50
CA PHE A 336 15.76 6.03 7.26
C PHE A 336 14.92 4.89 6.72
N LEU A 337 14.29 4.14 7.61
CA LEU A 337 13.24 3.17 7.27
C LEU A 337 11.89 3.90 7.27
N PRO A 338 11.19 3.98 6.13
CA PRO A 338 9.89 4.62 6.07
C PRO A 338 8.80 3.70 6.60
N SER A 339 7.82 4.26 7.31
CA SER A 339 6.52 3.62 7.53
C SER A 339 5.75 3.56 6.20
N TYR A 340 4.57 2.92 6.19
CA TYR A 340 3.71 2.91 4.99
C TYR A 340 3.36 4.32 4.50
N GLY A 341 3.03 5.23 5.43
CA GLY A 341 2.76 6.64 5.11
C GLY A 341 3.99 7.37 4.57
N GLY A 342 5.15 7.13 5.17
CA GLY A 342 6.42 7.68 4.73
C GLY A 342 6.80 7.20 3.33
N LEU A 343 6.67 5.90 3.07
CA LEU A 343 6.92 5.35 1.73
C LEU A 343 5.94 5.91 0.69
N LEU A 344 4.65 6.04 1.04
CA LEU A 344 3.65 6.61 0.14
C LEU A 344 4.00 8.04 -0.25
N SER A 345 4.36 8.89 0.72
CA SER A 345 4.75 10.28 0.47
C SER A 345 6.03 10.36 -0.37
N ALA A 346 7.10 9.71 0.07
CA ALA A 346 8.38 9.74 -0.62
C ALA A 346 8.32 9.15 -2.03
N SER A 347 7.52 8.09 -2.25
CA SER A 347 7.35 7.50 -3.58
C SER A 347 6.58 8.40 -4.54
N THR A 348 5.67 9.24 -4.03
CA THR A 348 4.87 10.18 -4.84
C THR A 348 5.55 11.54 -5.03
N SER A 349 6.52 11.91 -4.18
CA SER A 349 7.31 13.14 -4.38
C SER A 349 8.12 13.04 -5.68
N SER A 350 8.02 14.06 -6.52
CA SER A 350 8.84 14.18 -7.74
C SER A 350 10.30 14.53 -7.45
N HIS A 351 10.59 14.98 -6.24
CA HIS A 351 11.91 15.42 -5.80
C HIS A 351 12.75 14.30 -5.19
N VAL A 352 12.10 13.25 -4.68
CA VAL A 352 12.79 12.06 -4.19
C VAL A 352 13.06 11.10 -5.35
N ARG A 353 14.31 10.84 -5.67
CA ARG A 353 14.70 9.87 -6.71
C ARG A 353 14.39 8.43 -6.28
N LYS A 354 13.97 7.59 -7.21
CA LYS A 354 13.69 6.16 -6.96
C LYS A 354 14.78 5.34 -7.63
N MET A 355 15.58 4.64 -6.81
CA MET A 355 16.73 3.87 -7.28
C MET A 355 16.58 2.40 -6.93
N ALA A 356 16.62 1.55 -7.95
CA ALA A 356 16.64 0.11 -7.76
C ALA A 356 18.03 -0.37 -7.38
N THR A 357 18.13 -1.23 -6.39
CA THR A 357 19.35 -1.92 -5.97
C THR A 357 19.08 -3.42 -5.89
N GLY A 358 20.13 -4.22 -6.03
CA GLY A 358 20.00 -5.68 -6.07
C GLY A 358 19.47 -6.21 -7.42
N ARG A 359 19.29 -7.54 -7.48
CA ARG A 359 18.62 -8.26 -8.56
C ARG A 359 17.63 -9.24 -7.93
N PRO A 360 16.48 -9.53 -8.57
CA PRO A 360 15.52 -10.49 -8.06
C PRO A 360 16.06 -11.90 -7.96
#